data_f99f1c0cbfaf3401e525c2c7d887f6f3
#
_entry.id   f99f1c0cbfaf3401e525c2c7d887f6f3
#
_cell.length_a   1.000
_cell.length_b   1.000
_cell.length_c   1.000
_cell.angle_alpha   90.00
_cell.angle_beta   90.00
_cell.angle_gamma   90.00
#
_symmetry.space_group_name_H-M   'P 1'
#
loop_
_entity.id
_entity.type
_entity.pdbx_description
1 polymer ?
#
loop_
_entity_poly.entity_id
_entity_poly.type
_entity_poly.pdbx_seq_one_letter_code
_entity_poly.pdbx_strand_id
1 'polypeptide(L)'
;MARILAIDYGTKRTGLAVTDPLQIIASGLDTLPTEQVLDFLKKYIATEEVESIVVGEPMHWDGNPAQLAPKIQAFVARLRELFPHLEVFMQDERFTSEDAKKIILQSGAKKKKRQDKALVDKISAILILQEYLESTRY
;
A
#
# COMPACT_ATOMS: atom_id res chain seq x y z
N MET A 1 -14.45 -10.17 12.36
CA MET A 1 -13.49 -10.33 11.29
C MET A 1 -12.93 -8.99 10.88
N ALA A 2 -11.65 -8.93 10.61
CA ALA A 2 -10.95 -7.66 10.43
C ALA A 2 -10.28 -7.57 9.06
N ARG A 3 -10.12 -6.34 8.57
CA ARG A 3 -9.50 -6.07 7.29
C ARG A 3 -7.97 -6.09 7.39
N ILE A 4 -7.31 -6.34 6.27
CA ILE A 4 -5.87 -6.14 6.14
C ILE A 4 -5.68 -4.94 5.23
N LEU A 5 -4.82 -4.01 5.64
CA LEU A 5 -4.55 -2.77 4.92
C LEU A 5 -3.14 -2.80 4.36
N ALA A 6 -2.99 -2.44 3.08
CA ALA A 6 -1.68 -2.38 2.44
C ALA A 6 -1.31 -0.95 2.10
N ILE A 7 -0.03 -0.63 2.21
CA ILE A 7 0.51 0.69 1.98
C ILE A 7 1.66 0.59 0.98
N ASP A 8 1.54 1.30 -0.13
CA ASP A 8 2.65 1.52 -1.07
C ASP A 8 3.24 2.88 -0.77
N TYR A 9 4.27 2.90 0.08
CA TYR A 9 4.86 4.13 0.58
C TYR A 9 5.65 4.84 -0.52
N GLY A 10 5.38 6.13 -0.69
CA GLY A 10 6.16 7.01 -1.54
C GLY A 10 6.51 8.28 -0.78
N THR A 11 7.54 8.99 -1.23
CA THR A 11 7.97 10.21 -0.54
C THR A 11 6.99 11.37 -0.71
N LYS A 12 6.28 11.41 -1.82
CA LYS A 12 5.28 12.45 -2.10
C LYS A 12 3.85 11.95 -1.96
N ARG A 13 3.58 10.75 -2.47
CA ARG A 13 2.25 10.14 -2.45
C ARG A 13 2.37 8.72 -1.96
N THR A 14 1.34 8.27 -1.28
CA THR A 14 1.26 6.91 -0.76
C THR A 14 -0.07 6.30 -1.19
N GLY A 15 -0.01 5.11 -1.79
CA GLY A 15 -1.18 4.37 -2.20
C GLY A 15 -1.65 3.44 -1.08
N LEU A 16 -2.97 3.30 -0.96
CA LEU A 16 -3.60 2.48 0.08
C LEU A 16 -4.58 1.51 -0.56
N ALA A 17 -4.58 0.28 -0.05
CA ALA A 17 -5.54 -0.74 -0.41
C ALA A 17 -6.00 -1.49 0.84
N VAL A 18 -7.14 -2.13 0.76
CA VAL A 18 -7.72 -2.81 1.92
C VAL A 18 -8.50 -4.03 1.47
N THR A 19 -8.56 -5.07 2.31
CA THR A 19 -9.44 -6.22 2.07
C THR A 19 -10.84 -5.93 2.61
N ASP A 20 -11.81 -6.75 2.15
CA ASP A 20 -13.08 -6.90 2.86
C ASP A 20 -12.85 -7.55 4.24
N PRO A 21 -13.84 -7.52 5.14
CA PRO A 21 -13.67 -8.14 6.46
C PRO A 21 -13.37 -9.64 6.42
N LEU A 22 -13.74 -10.33 5.35
CA LEU A 22 -13.45 -11.76 5.18
C LEU A 22 -12.06 -12.01 4.58
N GLN A 23 -11.33 -10.95 4.23
CA GLN A 23 -9.98 -11.04 3.68
C GLN A 23 -9.91 -11.83 2.37
N ILE A 24 -10.92 -11.67 1.53
CA ILE A 24 -11.02 -12.38 0.25
C ILE A 24 -10.58 -11.50 -0.91
N ILE A 25 -11.04 -10.26 -0.96
CA ILE A 25 -10.85 -9.35 -2.08
C ILE A 25 -10.03 -8.15 -1.66
N ALA A 26 -9.00 -7.82 -2.45
CA ALA A 26 -8.21 -6.61 -2.26
C ALA A 26 -8.78 -5.50 -3.14
N SER A 27 -9.03 -4.34 -2.55
CA SER A 27 -9.59 -3.17 -3.25
C SER A 27 -8.76 -1.94 -2.98
N GLY A 28 -8.68 -1.04 -3.96
CA GLY A 28 -8.03 0.24 -3.77
C GLY A 28 -8.82 1.12 -2.81
N LEU A 29 -8.13 1.70 -1.84
CA LEU A 29 -8.77 2.57 -0.85
C LEU A 29 -8.59 4.04 -1.22
N ASP A 30 -7.34 4.48 -1.39
CA ASP A 30 -7.06 5.86 -1.75
C ASP A 30 -5.58 6.03 -2.11
N THR A 31 -5.26 7.19 -2.67
CA THR A 31 -3.89 7.66 -2.82
C THR A 31 -3.83 9.06 -2.22
N LEU A 32 -2.96 9.25 -1.25
CA LEU A 32 -2.89 10.48 -0.48
C LEU A 32 -1.49 11.07 -0.51
N PRO A 33 -1.37 12.39 -0.30
CA PRO A 33 -0.06 12.95 0.05
C PRO A 33 0.47 12.23 1.28
N THR A 34 1.74 11.85 1.24
CA THR A 34 2.33 10.99 2.28
C THR A 34 2.20 11.60 3.68
N GLU A 35 2.29 12.92 3.78
CA GLU A 35 2.15 13.63 5.06
C GLU A 35 0.76 13.52 5.68
N GLN A 36 -0.27 13.13 4.91
CA GLN A 36 -1.65 13.00 5.38
C GLN A 36 -2.03 11.56 5.74
N VAL A 37 -1.16 10.59 5.45
CA VAL A 37 -1.49 9.18 5.58
C VAL A 37 -1.76 8.79 7.03
N LEU A 38 -0.92 9.24 7.97
CA LEU A 38 -1.09 8.86 9.36
C LEU A 38 -2.40 9.37 9.96
N ASP A 39 -2.79 10.61 9.63
CA ASP A 39 -4.07 11.15 10.09
C ASP A 39 -5.25 10.40 9.48
N PHE A 40 -5.15 10.05 8.20
CA PHE A 40 -6.16 9.23 7.54
C PHE A 40 -6.31 7.88 8.22
N LEU A 41 -5.20 7.22 8.51
CA LEU A 41 -5.21 5.90 9.16
C LEU A 41 -5.81 5.94 10.56
N LYS A 42 -5.52 6.99 11.32
CA LYS A 42 -6.12 7.15 12.65
C LYS A 42 -7.64 7.16 12.57
N LYS A 43 -8.20 7.89 11.61
CA LYS A 43 -9.64 7.99 11.41
C LYS A 43 -10.20 6.67 10.87
N TYR A 44 -9.55 6.07 9.89
CA TYR A 44 -10.01 4.84 9.26
C TYR A 44 -10.03 3.69 10.26
N ILE A 45 -8.94 3.51 11.01
CA ILE A 45 -8.82 2.41 11.98
C ILE A 45 -9.75 2.60 13.17
N ALA A 46 -10.13 3.85 13.48
CA ALA A 46 -11.12 4.13 14.52
C ALA A 46 -12.53 3.67 14.13
N THR A 47 -12.86 3.62 12.83
CA THR A 47 -14.21 3.26 12.35
C THR A 47 -14.27 1.88 11.73
N GLU A 48 -13.17 1.38 11.17
CA GLU A 48 -13.10 0.08 10.51
C GLU A 48 -12.18 -0.85 11.29
N GLU A 49 -12.59 -2.09 11.45
CA GLU A 49 -11.77 -3.06 12.15
C GLU A 49 -10.65 -3.56 11.24
N VAL A 50 -9.40 -3.22 11.60
CA VAL A 50 -8.19 -3.61 10.87
C VAL A 50 -7.32 -4.41 11.81
N GLU A 51 -6.84 -5.57 11.36
CA GLU A 51 -5.96 -6.41 12.18
C GLU A 51 -4.48 -6.29 11.84
N SER A 52 -4.16 -5.97 10.57
CA SER A 52 -2.78 -5.95 10.10
C SER A 52 -2.58 -4.85 9.07
N ILE A 53 -1.37 -4.30 9.04
CA ILE A 53 -0.93 -3.36 8.02
C ILE A 53 0.29 -3.96 7.33
N VAL A 54 0.27 -4.00 5.99
CA VAL A 54 1.37 -4.48 5.17
C VAL A 54 1.96 -3.29 4.44
N VAL A 55 3.23 -2.99 4.67
CA VAL A 55 3.93 -1.90 4.00
C VAL A 55 4.82 -2.51 2.92
N GLY A 56 4.62 -2.09 1.68
CA GLY A 56 5.46 -2.54 0.58
C GLY A 56 6.87 -1.99 0.70
N GLU A 57 7.86 -2.84 0.58
CA GLU A 57 9.27 -2.46 0.58
C GLU A 57 9.73 -2.34 -0.87
N PRO A 58 9.96 -1.12 -1.38
CA PRO A 58 10.31 -0.94 -2.78
C PRO A 58 11.71 -1.50 -3.06
N MET A 59 11.79 -2.39 -4.05
CA MET A 59 13.06 -2.94 -4.54
C MET A 59 13.53 -2.22 -5.79
N HIS A 60 12.60 -1.64 -6.54
CA HIS A 60 12.91 -0.86 -7.74
C HIS A 60 12.40 0.55 -7.55
N TRP A 61 13.31 1.46 -7.45
CA TRP A 61 13.08 2.83 -7.07
C TRP A 61 13.96 3.72 -7.95
N ASP A 62 13.36 4.72 -8.57
CA ASP A 62 14.08 5.59 -9.50
C ASP A 62 15.07 6.52 -8.81
N GLY A 63 14.96 6.70 -7.51
CA GLY A 63 15.87 7.49 -6.72
C GLY A 63 16.93 6.64 -6.06
N ASN A 64 17.49 7.15 -4.98
CA ASN A 64 18.52 6.46 -4.21
C ASN A 64 17.86 5.59 -3.12
N PRO A 65 17.95 4.25 -3.22
CA PRO A 65 17.38 3.37 -2.20
C PRO A 65 17.88 3.65 -0.78
N ALA A 66 19.13 4.12 -0.66
CA ALA A 66 19.70 4.45 0.65
C ALA A 66 18.99 5.64 1.30
N GLN A 67 18.32 6.49 0.52
CA GLN A 67 17.54 7.61 1.04
C GLN A 67 16.11 7.20 1.40
N LEU A 68 15.54 6.26 0.65
CA LEU A 68 14.16 5.83 0.85
C LEU A 68 14.01 4.85 2.00
N ALA A 69 14.93 3.89 2.13
CA ALA A 69 14.83 2.86 3.15
C ALA A 69 14.72 3.40 4.58
N PRO A 70 15.52 4.40 5.00
CA PRO A 70 15.36 4.97 6.33
C PRO A 70 14.00 5.63 6.53
N LYS A 71 13.44 6.26 5.49
CA LYS A 71 12.12 6.89 5.58
C LYS A 71 11.02 5.87 5.78
N ILE A 72 11.09 4.74 5.07
CA ILE A 72 10.14 3.65 5.23
C ILE A 72 10.25 3.03 6.61
N GLN A 73 11.45 2.79 7.09
CA GLN A 73 11.66 2.24 8.42
C GLN A 73 11.12 3.16 9.50
N ALA A 74 11.32 4.47 9.36
CA ALA A 74 10.76 5.44 10.30
C ALA A 74 9.24 5.44 10.26
N PHE A 75 8.66 5.32 9.06
CA PHE A 75 7.22 5.24 8.88
C PHE A 75 6.63 3.99 9.55
N VAL A 76 7.27 2.83 9.35
CA VAL A 76 6.85 1.58 9.98
C VAL A 76 6.93 1.68 11.49
N ALA A 77 8.01 2.25 12.02
CA ALA A 77 8.17 2.44 13.46
C ALA A 77 7.05 3.32 14.01
N ARG A 78 6.68 4.38 13.27
CA ARG A 78 5.61 5.28 13.68
C ARG A 78 4.26 4.56 13.68
N LEU A 79 4.01 3.70 12.69
CA LEU A 79 2.79 2.89 12.66
C LEU A 79 2.69 1.98 13.88
N ARG A 80 3.80 1.35 14.26
CA ARG A 80 3.84 0.47 15.43
C ARG A 80 3.58 1.22 16.73
N GLU A 81 4.06 2.46 16.82
CA GLU A 81 3.79 3.32 17.98
C GLU A 81 2.33 3.73 18.06
N LEU A 82 1.75 4.14 16.93
CA LEU A 82 0.37 4.64 16.89
C LEU A 82 -0.66 3.52 17.04
N PHE A 83 -0.34 2.34 16.54
CA PHE A 83 -1.27 1.21 16.51
C PHE A 83 -0.63 -0.03 17.12
N PRO A 84 -0.33 -0.02 18.44
CA PRO A 84 0.39 -1.14 19.06
C PRO A 84 -0.41 -2.45 19.08
N HIS A 85 -1.71 -2.38 18.87
CA HIS A 85 -2.58 -3.56 18.80
C HIS A 85 -2.63 -4.20 17.42
N LEU A 86 -2.03 -3.57 16.40
CA LEU A 86 -1.99 -4.10 15.05
C LEU A 86 -0.63 -4.69 14.75
N GLU A 87 -0.63 -5.73 13.91
CA GLU A 87 0.60 -6.25 13.36
C GLU A 87 0.98 -5.43 12.12
N VAL A 88 2.24 -5.03 12.03
CA VAL A 88 2.76 -4.26 10.90
C VAL A 88 3.89 -5.06 10.27
N PHE A 89 3.71 -5.42 9.01
CA PHE A 89 4.67 -6.21 8.25
C PHE A 89 5.25 -5.39 7.11
N MET A 90 6.50 -5.70 6.74
CA MET A 90 7.09 -5.18 5.51
C MET A 90 7.10 -6.28 4.46
N GLN A 91 6.79 -5.92 3.22
CA GLN A 91 6.75 -6.86 2.11
C GLN A 91 7.47 -6.28 0.91
N ASP A 92 8.23 -7.15 0.23
CA ASP A 92 8.91 -6.79 -1.01
C ASP A 92 7.87 -6.52 -2.10
N GLU A 93 7.91 -5.32 -2.69
CA GLU A 93 7.00 -4.93 -3.78
C GLU A 93 7.70 -4.92 -5.14
N ARG A 94 8.74 -5.75 -5.29
CA ARG A 94 9.54 -5.81 -6.51
C ARG A 94 8.65 -5.92 -7.76
N PHE A 95 8.85 -4.99 -8.71
CA PHE A 95 8.13 -4.91 -9.99
C PHE A 95 6.65 -4.55 -9.88
N THR A 96 6.13 -4.24 -8.70
CA THR A 96 4.71 -3.96 -8.51
C THR A 96 4.23 -2.79 -9.36
N SER A 97 4.99 -1.70 -9.43
CA SER A 97 4.60 -0.52 -10.21
C SER A 97 4.54 -0.82 -11.70
N GLU A 98 5.43 -1.66 -12.22
CA GLU A 98 5.37 -2.07 -13.63
C GLU A 98 4.17 -2.96 -13.91
N ASP A 99 3.87 -3.88 -13.00
CA ASP A 99 2.68 -4.72 -13.10
C ASP A 99 1.41 -3.87 -13.07
N ALA A 100 1.37 -2.84 -12.24
CA ALA A 100 0.25 -1.91 -12.18
C ALA A 100 0.06 -1.19 -13.51
N LYS A 101 1.15 -0.73 -14.15
CA LYS A 101 1.09 -0.11 -15.47
C LYS A 101 0.54 -1.07 -16.51
N LYS A 102 0.96 -2.33 -16.48
CA LYS A 102 0.46 -3.35 -17.41
C LYS A 102 -1.03 -3.58 -17.22
N ILE A 103 -1.50 -3.65 -15.99
CA ILE A 103 -2.91 -3.82 -15.69
C ILE A 103 -3.73 -2.67 -16.23
N ILE A 104 -3.26 -1.43 -16.07
CA ILE A 104 -3.92 -0.25 -16.60
C ILE A 104 -4.01 -0.32 -18.13
N LEU A 105 -2.92 -0.71 -18.80
CA LEU A 105 -2.90 -0.87 -20.24
C LEU A 105 -3.88 -1.95 -20.71
N GLN A 106 -3.90 -3.09 -20.03
CA GLN A 106 -4.78 -4.21 -20.38
C GLN A 106 -6.26 -3.86 -20.17
N SER A 107 -6.55 -3.01 -19.21
CA SER A 107 -7.92 -2.58 -18.95
C SER A 107 -8.46 -1.58 -19.97
N GLY A 108 -7.61 -1.14 -20.92
CA GLY A 108 -8.01 -0.19 -21.96
C GLY A 108 -8.13 1.24 -21.46
N ALA A 109 -7.50 1.57 -20.36
CA ALA A 109 -7.53 2.93 -19.82
C ALA A 109 -6.98 3.94 -20.82
N LYS A 110 -7.56 5.14 -20.87
CA LYS A 110 -7.10 6.21 -21.75
C LYS A 110 -5.68 6.61 -21.40
N LYS A 111 -4.92 7.10 -22.38
CA LYS A 111 -3.52 7.50 -22.19
C LYS A 111 -3.33 8.42 -21.00
N LYS A 112 -4.22 9.39 -20.80
CA LYS A 112 -4.16 10.32 -19.68
C LYS A 112 -4.24 9.58 -18.33
N LYS A 113 -5.12 8.60 -18.20
CA LYS A 113 -5.25 7.79 -16.98
C LYS A 113 -4.04 6.89 -16.76
N ARG A 114 -3.46 6.35 -17.85
CA ARG A 114 -2.26 5.52 -17.76
C ARG A 114 -1.05 6.28 -17.23
N GLN A 115 -1.05 7.61 -17.38
CA GLN A 115 0.00 8.47 -16.87
C GLN A 115 -0.30 9.01 -15.48
N ASP A 116 -1.49 8.71 -14.94
CA ASP A 116 -1.88 9.16 -13.60
C ASP A 116 -1.12 8.34 -12.56
N LYS A 117 -0.18 9.00 -11.88
CA LYS A 117 0.64 8.35 -10.86
C LYS A 117 -0.16 7.92 -9.64
N ALA A 118 -1.23 8.66 -9.30
CA ALA A 118 -2.09 8.29 -8.18
C ALA A 118 -2.80 6.97 -8.45
N LEU A 119 -3.23 6.73 -9.68
CA LEU A 119 -3.84 5.47 -10.06
C LEU A 119 -2.83 4.33 -10.00
N VAL A 120 -1.60 4.56 -10.48
CA VAL A 120 -0.53 3.56 -10.41
C VAL A 120 -0.22 3.20 -8.96
N ASP A 121 -0.12 4.20 -8.08
CA ASP A 121 0.17 3.97 -6.66
C ASP A 121 -0.95 3.16 -5.99
N LYS A 122 -2.20 3.45 -6.32
CA LYS A 122 -3.34 2.70 -5.77
C LYS A 122 -3.31 1.25 -6.24
N ILE A 123 -3.07 1.00 -7.52
CA ILE A 123 -2.99 -0.36 -8.06
C ILE A 123 -1.78 -1.10 -7.49
N SER A 124 -0.66 -0.42 -7.29
CA SER A 124 0.51 -1.01 -6.64
C SER A 124 0.17 -1.49 -5.23
N ALA A 125 -0.59 -0.71 -4.47
CA ALA A 125 -1.03 -1.12 -3.13
C ALA A 125 -1.94 -2.35 -3.19
N ILE A 126 -2.83 -2.43 -4.18
CA ILE A 126 -3.68 -3.61 -4.38
C ILE A 126 -2.82 -4.85 -4.65
N LEU A 127 -1.79 -4.72 -5.50
CA LEU A 127 -0.91 -5.84 -5.83
C LEU A 127 -0.10 -6.31 -4.63
N ILE A 128 0.38 -5.38 -3.81
CA ILE A 128 1.05 -5.71 -2.56
C ILE A 128 0.12 -6.56 -1.68
N LEU A 129 -1.12 -6.13 -1.56
CA LEU A 129 -2.09 -6.81 -0.72
C LEU A 129 -2.44 -8.19 -1.25
N GLN A 130 -2.63 -8.32 -2.58
CA GLN A 130 -2.91 -9.60 -3.20
C GLN A 130 -1.77 -10.59 -2.99
N GLU A 131 -0.53 -10.12 -3.17
CA GLU A 131 0.64 -10.96 -2.95
C GLU A 131 0.74 -11.43 -1.50
N TYR A 132 0.46 -10.54 -0.56
CA TYR A 132 0.43 -10.90 0.85
C TYR A 132 -0.63 -11.96 1.13
N LEU A 133 -1.84 -11.80 0.60
CA LEU A 133 -2.91 -12.77 0.79
C LEU A 133 -2.54 -14.15 0.22
N GLU A 134 -1.92 -14.18 -0.95
CA GLU A 134 -1.48 -15.43 -1.56
C GLU A 134 -0.41 -16.11 -0.72
N SER A 135 0.55 -15.35 -0.20
CA SER A 135 1.65 -15.91 0.59
C SER A 135 1.20 -16.46 1.94
N THR A 136 0.11 -15.96 2.50
CA THR A 136 -0.37 -16.38 3.82
C THR A 136 -1.38 -17.53 3.75
N ARG A 137 -1.88 -17.85 2.57
CA ARG A 137 -2.87 -18.94 2.38
C ARG A 137 -2.24 -20.30 2.13
N TYR A 138 -0.94 -20.35 1.87
CA TYR A 138 -0.27 -21.59 1.49
C TYR A 138 0.81 -21.99 2.47
#